data_feaff80743b2f27fe1af625b4f284e47
#
_entry.id   feaff80743b2f27fe1af625b4f284e47
#
_cell.length_a   1.000
_cell.length_b   1.000
_cell.length_c   1.000
_cell.angle_alpha   90.00
_cell.angle_beta   90.00
_cell.angle_gamma   90.00
#
_symmetry.space_group_name_H-M   'P 1'
#
loop_
_entity.id
_entity.type
_entity.pdbx_description
1 polymer ?
#
loop_
_entity_poly.entity_id
_entity_poly.type
_entity_poly.pdbx_seq_one_letter_code
_entity_poly.pdbx_strand_id
1 'polypeptide(L)'
;AGLRYVNNDICYPSILVTGQIMEAIESGRYDLSKTAVVISQTGGGCRATNYIALIRKALRESGHPEIPVISLSAVALGEDNPGFKITPALLKQAVYAVLFGDVMMQMLYRCRPYEATPGAANALYEEYMARARKLAPKFNRHNYTKLAREAIRAFDTMPLVGEGTKPRVGVVGEILV
;
A
#
# COMPACT_ATOMS: atom_id res chain seq x y z
N ALA A 1 20.70 -0.63 -9.24
CA ALA A 1 19.78 -1.40 -10.08
C ALA A 1 19.02 -0.48 -11.07
N GLY A 2 18.22 0.51 -10.63
CA GLY A 2 17.34 1.28 -11.51
C GLY A 2 18.01 1.92 -12.74
N LEU A 3 19.15 2.56 -12.57
CA LEU A 3 19.89 3.19 -13.68
C LEU A 3 20.38 2.22 -14.77
N ARG A 4 20.34 0.93 -14.53
CA ARG A 4 20.66 -0.10 -15.53
C ARG A 4 19.56 -0.22 -16.58
N TYR A 5 18.32 0.04 -16.22
CA TYR A 5 17.13 -0.23 -17.01
C TYR A 5 16.37 1.01 -17.46
N VAL A 6 16.55 2.13 -16.77
CA VAL A 6 15.91 3.40 -17.07
C VAL A 6 16.92 4.53 -17.20
N ASN A 7 16.62 5.47 -18.08
CA ASN A 7 17.47 6.65 -18.31
C ASN A 7 17.54 7.52 -17.05
N ASN A 8 18.70 8.09 -16.74
CA ASN A 8 18.90 8.99 -15.61
C ASN A 8 18.18 10.34 -15.75
N ASP A 9 17.72 10.70 -16.95
CA ASP A 9 16.91 11.90 -17.19
C ASP A 9 15.45 11.76 -16.77
N ILE A 10 15.04 10.56 -16.36
CA ILE A 10 13.69 10.33 -15.84
C ILE A 10 13.58 10.79 -14.39
N CYS A 11 12.34 10.99 -13.89
CA CYS A 11 12.15 11.39 -12.51
C CYS A 11 12.75 10.36 -11.55
N TYR A 12 13.38 10.84 -10.49
CA TYR A 12 14.10 10.01 -9.52
C TYR A 12 13.25 8.89 -8.89
N PRO A 13 11.97 9.11 -8.51
CA PRO A 13 11.11 8.03 -8.03
C PRO A 13 10.95 6.87 -9.01
N SER A 14 10.95 7.14 -10.33
CA SER A 14 10.88 6.09 -11.35
C SER A 14 12.12 5.20 -11.34
N ILE A 15 13.30 5.80 -11.16
CA ILE A 15 14.56 5.08 -11.06
C ILE A 15 14.57 4.19 -9.82
N LEU A 16 14.11 4.71 -8.68
CA LEU A 16 14.04 3.97 -7.42
C LEU A 16 13.06 2.81 -7.50
N VAL A 17 11.83 3.06 -7.93
CA VAL A 17 10.78 2.04 -8.01
C VAL A 17 11.18 0.92 -8.97
N THR A 18 11.66 1.25 -10.17
CA THR A 18 12.15 0.25 -11.11
C THR A 18 13.33 -0.53 -10.52
N GLY A 19 14.26 0.17 -9.85
CA GLY A 19 15.42 -0.44 -9.21
C GLY A 19 15.05 -1.43 -8.11
N GLN A 20 14.11 -1.06 -7.24
CA GLN A 20 13.62 -1.92 -6.15
C GLN A 20 12.90 -3.18 -6.68
N ILE A 21 12.07 -3.01 -7.72
CA ILE A 21 11.39 -4.13 -8.36
C ILE A 21 12.41 -5.09 -8.97
N MET A 22 13.37 -4.57 -9.72
CA MET A 22 14.39 -5.39 -10.37
C MET A 22 15.29 -6.09 -9.35
N GLU A 23 15.68 -5.41 -8.28
CA GLU A 23 16.42 -6.02 -7.17
C GLU A 23 15.64 -7.14 -6.50
N ALA A 24 14.35 -6.95 -6.27
CA ALA A 24 13.50 -8.00 -5.72
C ALA A 24 13.44 -9.25 -6.64
N ILE A 25 13.29 -9.05 -7.94
CA ILE A 25 13.22 -10.13 -8.94
C ILE A 25 14.56 -10.85 -9.04
N GLU A 26 15.68 -10.12 -9.14
CA GLU A 26 17.02 -10.68 -9.26
C GLU A 26 17.55 -11.29 -7.94
N SER A 27 16.89 -11.04 -6.81
CA SER A 27 17.34 -11.49 -5.47
C SER A 27 17.26 -13.00 -5.24
N GLY A 28 16.53 -13.74 -6.08
CA GLY A 28 16.26 -15.16 -5.90
C GLY A 28 15.37 -15.52 -4.71
N ARG A 29 14.82 -14.51 -4.00
CA ARG A 29 13.96 -14.72 -2.82
C ARG A 29 12.52 -15.09 -3.16
N TYR A 30 12.10 -14.88 -4.40
CA TYR A 30 10.73 -15.06 -4.84
C TYR A 30 10.63 -16.13 -5.94
N ASP A 31 9.55 -16.91 -5.89
CA ASP A 31 9.19 -17.82 -6.99
C ASP A 31 8.60 -17.00 -8.14
N LEU A 32 9.38 -16.74 -9.17
CA LEU A 32 9.00 -15.88 -10.28
C LEU A 32 7.79 -16.42 -11.06
N SER A 33 7.55 -17.72 -11.02
CA SER A 33 6.37 -18.34 -11.66
C SER A 33 5.04 -17.97 -10.95
N LYS A 34 5.13 -17.46 -9.73
CA LYS A 34 3.99 -17.03 -8.89
C LYS A 34 4.04 -15.55 -8.54
N THR A 35 4.91 -14.78 -9.20
CA THR A 35 5.14 -13.39 -8.90
C THR A 35 4.48 -12.49 -9.95
N ALA A 36 3.87 -11.41 -9.51
CA ALA A 36 3.36 -10.33 -10.35
C ALA A 36 3.79 -8.97 -9.76
N VAL A 37 4.05 -8.00 -10.61
CA VAL A 37 4.28 -6.61 -10.20
C VAL A 37 2.96 -5.87 -10.21
N VAL A 38 2.64 -5.20 -9.10
CA VAL A 38 1.44 -4.35 -8.99
C VAL A 38 1.89 -2.93 -8.71
N ILE A 39 1.44 -1.98 -9.51
CA ILE A 39 1.77 -0.57 -9.35
C ILE A 39 0.57 0.32 -9.65
N SER A 40 0.42 1.40 -8.89
CA SER A 40 -0.54 2.46 -9.23
C SER A 40 0.00 3.34 -10.34
N GLN A 41 -0.89 3.82 -11.21
CA GLN A 41 -0.57 4.73 -12.30
C GLN A 41 -1.52 5.93 -12.27
N THR A 42 -1.00 7.13 -12.44
CA THR A 42 -1.80 8.35 -12.26
C THR A 42 -2.67 8.70 -13.46
N GLY A 43 -2.28 8.35 -14.68
CA GLY A 43 -3.03 8.64 -15.90
C GLY A 43 -3.12 10.13 -16.27
N GLY A 44 -2.38 11.00 -15.58
CA GLY A 44 -2.36 12.46 -15.80
C GLY A 44 -1.08 12.95 -16.45
N GLY A 45 -0.79 14.23 -16.31
CA GLY A 45 0.43 14.89 -16.81
C GLY A 45 1.71 14.51 -16.06
N CYS A 46 1.63 13.71 -15.02
CA CYS A 46 2.78 13.21 -14.28
C CYS A 46 3.50 12.09 -15.04
N ARG A 47 4.83 12.09 -14.98
CA ARG A 47 5.65 11.01 -15.59
C ARG A 47 5.40 9.63 -14.98
N ALA A 48 4.78 9.56 -13.81
CA ALA A 48 4.31 8.30 -13.20
C ALA A 48 3.36 7.51 -14.12
N THR A 49 2.73 8.14 -15.09
CA THR A 49 1.93 7.50 -16.14
C THR A 49 2.74 6.47 -16.96
N ASN A 50 4.07 6.62 -17.04
CA ASN A 50 4.95 5.74 -17.81
C ASN A 50 5.65 4.65 -16.97
N TYR A 51 5.40 4.54 -15.68
CA TYR A 51 6.08 3.55 -14.82
C TYR A 51 5.87 2.12 -15.30
N ILE A 52 4.67 1.78 -15.73
CA ILE A 52 4.35 0.43 -16.24
C ILE A 52 5.18 0.10 -17.47
N ALA A 53 5.26 1.03 -18.43
CA ALA A 53 6.05 0.81 -19.65
C ALA A 53 7.54 0.62 -19.32
N LEU A 54 8.07 1.39 -18.36
CA LEU A 54 9.46 1.27 -17.93
C LEU A 54 9.73 -0.04 -17.20
N ILE A 55 8.85 -0.46 -16.31
CA ILE A 55 8.97 -1.74 -15.60
C ILE A 55 8.87 -2.90 -16.59
N ARG A 56 7.91 -2.88 -17.51
CA ARG A 56 7.80 -3.89 -18.57
C ARG A 56 9.04 -3.94 -19.46
N LYS A 57 9.63 -2.79 -19.78
CA LYS A 57 10.90 -2.72 -20.49
C LYS A 57 12.03 -3.37 -19.69
N ALA A 58 12.18 -2.99 -18.41
CA ALA A 58 13.19 -3.53 -17.52
C ALA A 58 13.08 -5.06 -17.38
N LEU A 59 11.88 -5.59 -17.23
CA LEU A 59 11.61 -7.03 -17.17
C LEU A 59 12.03 -7.74 -18.44
N ARG A 60 11.72 -7.19 -19.63
CA ARG A 60 12.17 -7.77 -20.90
C ARG A 60 13.69 -7.77 -21.03
N GLU A 61 14.34 -6.67 -20.67
CA GLU A 61 15.80 -6.53 -20.77
C GLU A 61 16.55 -7.42 -19.75
N SER A 62 15.92 -7.77 -18.65
CA SER A 62 16.46 -8.69 -17.64
C SER A 62 16.16 -10.16 -17.91
N GLY A 63 15.41 -10.48 -18.97
CA GLY A 63 15.08 -11.87 -19.32
C GLY A 63 13.82 -12.43 -18.63
N HIS A 64 12.97 -11.56 -18.05
CA HIS A 64 11.75 -11.94 -17.34
C HIS A 64 10.47 -11.34 -17.95
N PRO A 65 10.25 -11.46 -19.29
CA PRO A 65 9.09 -10.87 -19.95
C PRO A 65 7.75 -11.50 -19.53
N GLU A 66 7.79 -12.69 -18.92
CA GLU A 66 6.63 -13.46 -18.48
C GLU A 66 5.99 -12.89 -17.18
N ILE A 67 6.73 -12.08 -16.41
CA ILE A 67 6.19 -11.52 -15.16
C ILE A 67 5.13 -10.45 -15.48
N PRO A 68 3.87 -10.66 -15.08
CA PRO A 68 2.81 -9.69 -15.36
C PRO A 68 2.98 -8.41 -14.56
N VAL A 69 2.76 -7.27 -15.22
CA VAL A 69 2.72 -5.96 -14.57
C VAL A 69 1.28 -5.45 -14.61
N ILE A 70 0.69 -5.34 -13.43
CA ILE A 70 -0.72 -4.97 -13.22
C ILE A 70 -0.79 -3.50 -12.80
N SER A 71 -1.60 -2.73 -13.52
CA SER A 71 -1.88 -1.34 -13.19
C SER A 71 -3.13 -1.22 -12.31
N LEU A 72 -2.98 -0.55 -11.16
CA LEU A 72 -4.11 -0.11 -10.35
C LEU A 72 -4.37 1.39 -10.63
N SER A 73 -5.08 1.67 -11.71
CA SER A 73 -5.45 3.04 -12.09
C SER A 73 -6.90 3.08 -12.57
N ALA A 74 -7.60 4.17 -12.26
CA ALA A 74 -8.95 4.41 -12.78
C ALA A 74 -8.97 4.55 -14.32
N VAL A 75 -7.86 4.99 -14.91
CA VAL A 75 -7.71 5.16 -16.37
C VAL A 75 -7.36 3.83 -17.06
N ALA A 76 -6.65 2.96 -16.35
CA ALA A 76 -6.19 1.66 -16.86
C ALA A 76 -7.19 0.51 -16.66
N LEU A 77 -8.41 0.79 -16.25
CA LEU A 77 -9.49 -0.22 -16.17
C LEU A 77 -9.82 -0.87 -17.52
N GLY A 78 -9.38 -0.29 -18.63
CA GLY A 78 -9.51 -0.82 -19.99
C GLY A 78 -8.24 -1.39 -20.60
N GLU A 79 -7.07 -1.30 -19.93
CA GLU A 79 -5.85 -1.92 -20.42
C GLU A 79 -5.83 -3.42 -20.05
N ASP A 80 -5.28 -4.24 -20.94
CA ASP A 80 -5.08 -5.67 -20.72
C ASP A 80 -4.15 -5.89 -19.52
N ASN A 81 -4.76 -6.15 -18.37
CA ASN A 81 -4.07 -6.66 -17.18
C ASN A 81 -4.11 -8.20 -17.26
N PRO A 82 -3.07 -8.86 -17.77
CA PRO A 82 -3.12 -10.31 -18.01
C PRO A 82 -3.33 -11.04 -16.68
N GLY A 83 -4.41 -11.81 -16.62
CA GLY A 83 -4.74 -12.67 -15.49
C GLY A 83 -5.42 -11.98 -14.30
N PHE A 84 -5.66 -10.64 -14.32
CA PHE A 84 -6.30 -9.93 -13.22
C PHE A 84 -7.55 -9.17 -13.68
N LYS A 85 -8.72 -9.53 -13.13
CA LYS A 85 -9.98 -8.83 -13.41
C LYS A 85 -10.43 -8.05 -12.18
N ILE A 86 -10.56 -6.74 -12.32
CA ILE A 86 -11.16 -5.88 -11.29
C ILE A 86 -12.68 -6.05 -11.37
N THR A 87 -13.23 -6.78 -10.42
CA THR A 87 -14.68 -6.93 -10.29
C THR A 87 -15.28 -5.84 -9.38
N PRO A 88 -16.57 -5.48 -9.54
CA PRO A 88 -17.23 -4.57 -8.60
C PRO A 88 -17.20 -5.06 -7.14
N ALA A 89 -17.22 -6.36 -6.93
CA ALA A 89 -17.08 -6.97 -5.60
C ALA A 89 -15.69 -6.70 -5.01
N LEU A 90 -14.62 -6.93 -5.80
CA LEU A 90 -13.25 -6.64 -5.38
C LEU A 90 -13.05 -5.15 -5.08
N LEU A 91 -13.58 -4.26 -5.94
CA LEU A 91 -13.50 -2.81 -5.72
C LEU A 91 -14.18 -2.41 -4.42
N LYS A 92 -15.38 -2.93 -4.15
CA LYS A 92 -16.09 -2.69 -2.90
C LYS A 92 -15.30 -3.17 -1.67
N GLN A 93 -14.71 -4.35 -1.74
CA GLN A 93 -13.87 -4.89 -0.67
C GLN A 93 -12.61 -4.07 -0.45
N ALA A 94 -11.96 -3.63 -1.53
CA ALA A 94 -10.79 -2.74 -1.49
C ALA A 94 -11.13 -1.41 -0.82
N VAL A 95 -12.26 -0.79 -1.14
CA VAL A 95 -12.72 0.46 -0.50
C VAL A 95 -12.89 0.26 1.01
N TYR A 96 -13.55 -0.81 1.45
CA TYR A 96 -13.67 -1.09 2.89
C TYR A 96 -12.32 -1.35 3.55
N ALA A 97 -11.39 -2.03 2.88
CA ALA A 97 -10.06 -2.29 3.42
C ALA A 97 -9.24 -1.00 3.58
N VAL A 98 -9.28 -0.10 2.60
CA VAL A 98 -8.63 1.21 2.67
C VAL A 98 -9.23 2.07 3.80
N LEU A 99 -10.56 2.17 3.86
CA LEU A 99 -11.24 2.92 4.92
C LEU A 99 -10.93 2.36 6.31
N PHE A 100 -10.84 1.03 6.45
CA PHE A 100 -10.46 0.42 7.72
C PHE A 100 -9.02 0.75 8.10
N GLY A 101 -8.09 0.66 7.15
CA GLY A 101 -6.69 1.02 7.36
C GLY A 101 -6.53 2.49 7.79
N ASP A 102 -7.28 3.40 7.17
CA ASP A 102 -7.27 4.82 7.51
C ASP A 102 -7.78 5.07 8.94
N VAL A 103 -8.91 4.47 9.31
CA VAL A 103 -9.42 4.53 10.69
C VAL A 103 -8.39 4.02 11.69
N MET A 104 -7.74 2.88 11.41
CA MET A 104 -6.73 2.31 12.28
C MET A 104 -5.49 3.21 12.43
N MET A 105 -5.04 3.82 11.35
CA MET A 105 -3.93 4.78 11.38
C MET A 105 -4.27 6.01 12.22
N GLN A 106 -5.47 6.57 12.06
CA GLN A 106 -5.91 7.73 12.85
C GLN A 106 -5.94 7.39 14.35
N MET A 107 -6.48 6.22 14.73
CA MET A 107 -6.50 5.77 16.12
C MET A 107 -5.09 5.59 16.68
N LEU A 108 -4.22 4.92 15.93
CA LEU A 108 -2.84 4.70 16.31
C LEU A 108 -2.10 6.03 16.54
N TYR A 109 -2.19 6.97 15.60
CA TYR A 109 -1.47 8.25 15.71
C TYR A 109 -2.03 9.14 16.81
N ARG A 110 -3.32 9.03 17.13
CA ARG A 110 -3.92 9.72 18.29
C ARG A 110 -3.43 9.15 19.62
N CYS A 111 -3.42 7.84 19.77
CA CYS A 111 -3.20 7.18 21.06
C CYS A 111 -1.71 6.93 21.37
N ARG A 112 -0.91 6.53 20.38
CA ARG A 112 0.51 6.17 20.56
C ARG A 112 1.37 7.22 21.28
N PRO A 113 1.22 8.55 21.04
CA PRO A 113 2.00 9.54 21.75
C PRO A 113 1.70 9.61 23.26
N TYR A 114 0.54 9.12 23.66
CA TYR A 114 -0.01 9.25 25.02
C TYR A 114 -0.22 7.89 25.72
N GLU A 115 0.17 6.77 25.11
CA GLU A 115 -0.01 5.45 25.70
C GLU A 115 0.67 5.33 27.06
N ALA A 116 -0.04 4.83 28.08
CA ALA A 116 0.50 4.62 29.41
C ALA A 116 1.55 3.49 29.46
N THR A 117 1.37 2.48 28.59
CA THR A 117 2.30 1.37 28.44
C THR A 117 2.93 1.44 27.05
N PRO A 118 4.26 1.65 26.93
CA PRO A 118 4.93 1.74 25.65
C PRO A 118 4.66 0.52 24.74
N GLY A 119 4.22 0.77 23.52
CA GLY A 119 3.93 -0.27 22.53
C GLY A 119 2.48 -0.81 22.56
N ALA A 120 1.67 -0.45 23.56
CA ALA A 120 0.29 -0.93 23.67
C ALA A 120 -0.57 -0.52 22.46
N ALA A 121 -0.42 0.72 21.96
CA ALA A 121 -1.15 1.19 20.78
C ALA A 121 -0.73 0.43 19.51
N ASN A 122 0.55 0.12 19.35
CA ASN A 122 1.03 -0.68 18.23
C ASN A 122 0.51 -2.13 18.30
N ALA A 123 0.52 -2.74 19.48
CA ALA A 123 0.00 -4.10 19.67
C ALA A 123 -1.48 -4.19 19.31
N LEU A 124 -2.27 -3.21 19.75
CA LEU A 124 -3.69 -3.12 19.44
C LEU A 124 -3.94 -2.90 17.94
N TYR A 125 -3.14 -2.04 17.31
CA TYR A 125 -3.17 -1.83 15.85
C TYR A 125 -2.92 -3.14 15.11
N GLU A 126 -1.86 -3.87 15.43
CA GLU A 126 -1.52 -5.11 14.75
C GLU A 126 -2.58 -6.21 14.95
N GLU A 127 -3.17 -6.31 16.15
CA GLU A 127 -4.27 -7.22 16.42
C GLU A 127 -5.45 -6.98 15.46
N TYR A 128 -5.95 -5.73 15.39
CA TYR A 128 -7.08 -5.41 14.55
C TYR A 128 -6.77 -5.46 13.06
N MET A 129 -5.55 -5.12 12.65
CA MET A 129 -5.10 -5.27 11.27
C MET A 129 -5.00 -6.75 10.87
N ALA A 130 -4.58 -7.64 11.76
CA ALA A 130 -4.59 -9.08 11.52
C ALA A 130 -6.01 -9.64 11.35
N ARG A 131 -6.96 -9.17 12.18
CA ARG A 131 -8.39 -9.51 12.06
C ARG A 131 -8.97 -8.99 10.75
N ALA A 132 -8.66 -7.75 10.38
CA ALA A 132 -9.09 -7.15 9.12
C ALA A 132 -8.56 -7.90 7.90
N ARG A 133 -7.28 -8.28 7.88
CA ARG A 133 -6.69 -9.08 6.78
C ARG A 133 -7.44 -10.40 6.54
N LYS A 134 -7.84 -11.09 7.60
CA LYS A 134 -8.64 -12.33 7.50
C LYS A 134 -10.07 -12.08 6.99
N LEU A 135 -10.63 -10.92 7.30
CA LEU A 135 -12.01 -10.58 6.97
C LEU A 135 -12.14 -9.85 5.62
N ALA A 136 -11.07 -9.21 5.13
CA ALA A 136 -11.07 -8.37 3.94
C ALA A 136 -11.69 -9.03 2.69
N PRO A 137 -11.43 -10.32 2.37
CA PRO A 137 -12.06 -10.99 1.22
C PRO A 137 -13.59 -11.12 1.33
N LYS A 138 -14.15 -10.90 2.52
CA LYS A 138 -15.58 -11.00 2.82
C LYS A 138 -16.16 -9.69 3.36
N PHE A 139 -15.45 -8.58 3.21
CA PHE A 139 -15.93 -7.29 3.68
C PHE A 139 -17.26 -6.90 3.05
N ASN A 140 -18.18 -6.55 3.91
CA ASN A 140 -19.45 -5.93 3.60
C ASN A 140 -19.75 -4.85 4.67
N ARG A 141 -20.82 -4.07 4.48
CA ARG A 141 -21.18 -2.99 5.40
C ARG A 141 -21.30 -3.46 6.87
N HIS A 142 -21.91 -4.61 7.08
CA HIS A 142 -22.17 -5.10 8.44
C HIS A 142 -20.88 -5.47 9.18
N ASN A 143 -20.08 -6.39 8.59
CA ASN A 143 -18.88 -6.90 9.27
C ASN A 143 -17.77 -5.85 9.35
N TYR A 144 -17.65 -4.96 8.35
CA TYR A 144 -16.79 -3.78 8.41
C TYR A 144 -17.16 -2.89 9.59
N THR A 145 -18.45 -2.47 9.68
CA THR A 145 -18.92 -1.58 10.74
C THR A 145 -18.74 -2.19 12.13
N LYS A 146 -18.98 -3.51 12.25
CA LYS A 146 -18.75 -4.24 13.51
C LYS A 146 -17.30 -4.17 13.93
N LEU A 147 -16.38 -4.57 13.03
CA LEU A 147 -14.94 -4.60 13.33
C LEU A 147 -14.39 -3.20 13.62
N ALA A 148 -14.80 -2.18 12.84
CA ALA A 148 -14.39 -0.79 13.06
C ALA A 148 -14.85 -0.27 14.41
N ARG A 149 -16.09 -0.53 14.81
CA ARG A 149 -16.60 -0.11 16.15
C ARG A 149 -15.86 -0.82 17.28
N GLU A 150 -15.55 -2.09 17.14
CA GLU A 150 -14.76 -2.83 18.14
C GLU A 150 -13.36 -2.21 18.27
N ALA A 151 -12.69 -1.92 17.15
CA ALA A 151 -11.38 -1.29 17.13
C ALA A 151 -11.42 0.10 17.80
N ILE A 152 -12.35 0.96 17.39
CA ILE A 152 -12.50 2.30 17.96
C ILE A 152 -12.69 2.22 19.47
N ARG A 153 -13.59 1.36 19.96
CA ARG A 153 -13.82 1.19 21.40
C ARG A 153 -12.55 0.72 22.14
N ALA A 154 -11.79 -0.19 21.54
CA ALA A 154 -10.56 -0.68 22.15
C ALA A 154 -9.51 0.44 22.29
N PHE A 155 -9.38 1.32 21.30
CA PHE A 155 -8.52 2.50 21.39
C PHE A 155 -9.06 3.56 22.33
N ASP A 156 -10.38 3.79 22.40
CA ASP A 156 -11.00 4.75 23.32
C ASP A 156 -10.88 4.34 24.80
N THR A 157 -10.78 3.04 25.06
CA THR A 157 -10.66 2.51 26.43
C THR A 157 -9.23 2.22 26.86
N MET A 158 -8.25 2.39 25.98
CA MET A 158 -6.85 2.16 26.34
C MET A 158 -6.35 3.25 27.33
N PRO A 159 -5.53 2.89 28.30
CA PRO A 159 -4.96 3.86 29.24
C PRO A 159 -4.04 4.86 28.54
N LEU A 160 -4.36 6.17 28.69
CA LEU A 160 -3.57 7.28 28.15
C LEU A 160 -3.08 8.18 29.29
N VAL A 161 -1.92 8.82 29.09
CA VAL A 161 -1.30 9.75 30.05
C VAL A 161 -0.98 11.07 29.34
N GLY A 162 -1.45 12.18 29.92
CA GLY A 162 -1.14 13.52 29.42
C GLY A 162 -1.73 13.82 28.04
N GLU A 163 -2.92 13.31 27.73
CA GLU A 163 -3.58 13.54 26.46
C GLU A 163 -3.72 15.06 26.17
N GLY A 164 -3.37 15.46 24.94
CA GLY A 164 -3.46 16.85 24.49
C GLY A 164 -2.32 17.77 24.93
N THR A 165 -1.36 17.29 25.72
CA THR A 165 -0.23 18.11 26.20
C THR A 165 0.93 18.25 25.21
N LYS A 166 1.06 17.31 24.26
CA LYS A 166 2.15 17.31 23.27
C LYS A 166 1.82 18.23 22.09
N PRO A 167 2.82 18.98 21.56
CA PRO A 167 2.62 19.85 20.41
C PRO A 167 2.29 19.04 19.16
N ARG A 168 1.46 19.59 18.29
CA ARG A 168 1.22 19.04 16.95
C ARG A 168 2.32 19.51 16.02
N VAL A 169 2.95 18.55 15.34
CA VAL A 169 4.01 18.80 14.35
C VAL A 169 3.53 18.32 12.98
N GLY A 170 3.50 19.23 12.02
CA GLY A 170 3.31 18.89 10.62
C GLY A 170 4.64 18.51 9.99
N VAL A 171 4.71 17.34 9.34
CA VAL A 171 5.86 16.93 8.54
C VAL A 171 5.51 17.14 7.08
N VAL A 172 6.31 17.96 6.39
CA VAL A 172 6.17 18.27 4.97
C VAL A 172 7.46 17.93 4.26
N GLY A 173 7.39 17.25 3.14
CA GLY A 173 8.58 16.87 2.38
C GLY A 173 8.23 16.23 1.04
N GLU A 174 9.29 15.88 0.30
CA GLU A 174 9.19 15.14 -0.96
C GLU A 174 9.05 13.64 -0.74
N ILE A 175 8.55 12.94 -1.77
CA ILE A 175 8.37 11.48 -1.78
C ILE A 175 9.74 10.73 -1.75
N LEU A 176 10.83 11.44 -1.80
CA LEU A 176 12.19 10.90 -1.87
C LEU A 176 12.80 10.52 -0.52
N VAL A 177 12.04 10.64 0.55
CA VAL A 177 12.51 10.33 1.90
C VAL A 177 12.13 8.90 2.27
#